data_425e60a23fb60810a312ac428da42579
#
_entry.id   425e60a23fb60810a312ac428da42579
#
_cell.length_a   1.000
_cell.length_b   1.000
_cell.length_c   1.000
_cell.angle_alpha   90.00
_cell.angle_beta   90.00
_cell.angle_gamma   90.00
#
_symmetry.space_group_name_H-M   'P 1'
#
loop_
_entity.id
_entity.type
_entity.pdbx_description
1 polymer ?
#
loop_
_entity_poly.entity_id
_entity_poly.type
_entity_poly.pdbx_seq_one_letter_code
_entity_poly.pdbx_strand_id
1 'polypeptide(L)'
;LYDGDMRSMKTAAFLLSEFERLNKSGISVFIIKGNHDAESVLTRELAFPPNVQVFSGHGECIKIPEKQTAIHGVSFAKPHAPDSLLSKFKSPEPGYFNVGLLHTSLSGSSQHDPYAPCSIADLESHGFDYWALGHIHVRTVHSKSPNIVMPGMPQGRDIGEQGSKSVTLVYF
;
A
#
# COMPACT_ATOMS: atom_id res chain seq x y z
N LEU A 1 -5.11 5.30 -5.05
CA LEU A 1 -6.42 4.94 -5.61
C LEU A 1 -6.94 6.00 -6.58
N TYR A 2 -6.69 7.26 -6.30
CA TYR A 2 -7.09 8.37 -7.15
C TYR A 2 -5.92 9.29 -7.40
N ASP A 3 -5.87 9.89 -8.59
CA ASP A 3 -5.09 11.10 -8.79
C ASP A 3 -5.75 12.26 -8.06
N GLY A 4 -4.95 13.14 -7.42
CA GLY A 4 -5.45 14.23 -6.58
C GLY A 4 -6.46 15.15 -7.27
N ASP A 5 -6.43 15.23 -8.61
CA ASP A 5 -7.32 16.04 -9.42
C ASP A 5 -8.63 15.32 -9.84
N MET A 6 -8.74 14.02 -9.55
CA MET A 6 -9.95 13.27 -9.94
C MET A 6 -11.12 13.54 -8.99
N ARG A 7 -12.09 14.30 -9.46
CA ARG A 7 -13.34 14.64 -8.76
C ARG A 7 -14.55 13.88 -9.30
N SER A 8 -14.34 12.78 -10.01
CA SER A 8 -15.42 12.06 -10.67
C SER A 8 -16.17 11.14 -9.71
N MET A 9 -17.40 11.46 -9.41
CA MET A 9 -18.32 10.58 -8.65
C MET A 9 -18.55 9.23 -9.34
N LYS A 10 -18.41 9.15 -10.68
CA LYS A 10 -18.52 7.88 -11.41
C LYS A 10 -17.38 6.93 -11.04
N THR A 11 -16.15 7.43 -10.93
CA THR A 11 -15.00 6.62 -10.53
C THR A 11 -15.14 6.14 -9.07
N ALA A 12 -15.63 7.02 -8.19
CA ALA A 12 -15.91 6.66 -6.79
C ALA A 12 -16.99 5.56 -6.71
N ALA A 13 -18.10 5.71 -7.44
CA ALA A 13 -19.16 4.72 -7.48
C ALA A 13 -18.67 3.37 -8.05
N PHE A 14 -17.85 3.40 -9.10
CA PHE A 14 -17.23 2.18 -9.64
C PHE A 14 -16.35 1.48 -8.59
N LEU A 15 -15.48 2.22 -7.91
CA LEU A 15 -14.63 1.64 -6.87
C LEU A 15 -15.45 1.00 -5.74
N LEU A 16 -16.49 1.69 -5.26
CA LEU A 16 -17.39 1.17 -4.23
C LEU A 16 -18.10 -0.10 -4.70
N SER A 17 -18.55 -0.14 -5.96
CA SER A 17 -19.20 -1.34 -6.52
C SER A 17 -18.25 -2.55 -6.56
N GLU A 18 -16.96 -2.32 -6.89
CA GLU A 18 -15.96 -3.39 -6.89
C GLU A 18 -15.61 -3.86 -5.47
N PHE A 19 -15.52 -2.94 -4.51
CA PHE A 19 -15.33 -3.33 -3.11
C PHE A 19 -16.53 -4.11 -2.56
N GLU A 20 -17.74 -3.74 -2.94
CA GLU A 20 -18.94 -4.48 -2.57
C GLU A 20 -18.99 -5.87 -3.22
N ARG A 21 -18.49 -6.02 -4.45
CA ARG A 21 -18.33 -7.32 -5.10
C ARG A 21 -17.35 -8.21 -4.35
N LEU A 22 -16.23 -7.65 -3.88
CA LEU A 22 -15.27 -8.36 -3.03
C LEU A 22 -15.88 -8.73 -1.67
N ASN A 23 -16.65 -7.81 -1.07
CA ASN A 23 -17.37 -8.03 0.19
C ASN A 23 -18.30 -9.25 0.10
N LYS A 24 -19.11 -9.32 -0.94
CA LYS A 24 -20.02 -10.46 -1.21
C LYS A 24 -19.27 -11.79 -1.39
N SER A 25 -18.00 -11.73 -1.78
CA SER A 25 -17.13 -12.89 -1.95
C SER A 25 -16.31 -13.23 -0.70
N GLY A 26 -16.50 -12.50 0.43
CA GLY A 26 -15.76 -12.70 1.67
C GLY A 26 -14.28 -12.30 1.58
N ILE A 27 -13.92 -11.42 0.63
CA ILE A 27 -12.54 -11.00 0.41
C ILE A 27 -12.28 -9.70 1.17
N SER A 28 -11.34 -9.72 2.11
CA SER A 28 -10.89 -8.53 2.84
C SER A 28 -9.98 -7.68 1.98
N VAL A 29 -10.09 -6.36 2.13
CA VAL A 29 -9.29 -5.37 1.40
C VAL A 29 -8.56 -4.48 2.40
N PHE A 30 -7.25 -4.34 2.26
CA PHE A 30 -6.41 -3.51 3.12
C PHE A 30 -5.78 -2.40 2.29
N ILE A 31 -5.97 -1.15 2.71
CA ILE A 31 -5.58 0.04 1.96
C ILE A 31 -4.67 0.92 2.79
N ILE A 32 -3.58 1.36 2.20
CA ILE A 32 -2.80 2.51 2.66
C ILE A 32 -2.99 3.67 1.69
N LYS A 33 -2.97 4.89 2.21
CA LYS A 33 -3.01 6.13 1.42
C LYS A 33 -1.59 6.57 1.12
N GLY A 34 -1.30 6.81 -0.15
CA GLY A 34 -0.08 7.46 -0.61
C GLY A 34 -0.23 8.99 -0.65
N ASN A 35 0.76 9.68 -1.26
CA ASN A 35 0.79 11.13 -1.40
C ASN A 35 -0.45 11.69 -2.12
N HIS A 36 -0.86 11.12 -3.25
CA HIS A 36 -2.05 11.57 -3.99
C HIS A 36 -3.36 11.31 -3.23
N ASP A 37 -3.47 10.16 -2.54
CA ASP A 37 -4.69 9.82 -1.79
C ASP A 37 -4.88 10.69 -0.53
N ALA A 38 -3.80 11.19 0.06
CA ALA A 38 -3.85 12.05 1.24
C ALA A 38 -4.51 13.40 0.95
N GLU A 39 -4.42 13.89 -0.29
CA GLU A 39 -5.06 15.13 -0.76
C GLU A 39 -6.50 14.94 -1.22
N SER A 40 -6.89 13.72 -1.59
CA SER A 40 -8.18 13.45 -2.21
C SER A 40 -9.34 13.67 -1.24
N VAL A 41 -10.20 14.64 -1.57
CA VAL A 41 -11.45 14.90 -0.85
C VAL A 41 -12.37 13.68 -0.93
N LEU A 42 -12.42 13.01 -2.10
CA LEU A 42 -13.24 11.81 -2.30
C LEU A 42 -12.87 10.69 -1.34
N THR A 43 -11.59 10.47 -1.09
CA THR A 43 -11.13 9.42 -0.18
C THR A 43 -11.54 9.66 1.29
N ARG A 44 -11.81 10.91 1.66
CA ARG A 44 -12.23 11.27 3.03
C ARG A 44 -13.72 11.04 3.28
N GLU A 45 -14.54 11.18 2.25
CA GLU A 45 -16.00 11.18 2.37
C GLU A 45 -16.63 9.84 1.96
N LEU A 46 -15.87 8.93 1.33
CA LEU A 46 -16.39 7.63 0.92
C LEU A 46 -16.58 6.71 2.11
N ALA A 47 -17.82 6.26 2.30
CA ALA A 47 -18.13 5.14 3.20
C ALA A 47 -17.81 3.83 2.50
N PHE A 48 -16.76 3.15 2.94
CA PHE A 48 -16.37 1.85 2.40
C PHE A 48 -17.20 0.71 3.00
N PRO A 49 -17.40 -0.41 2.26
CA PRO A 49 -17.98 -1.62 2.79
C PRO A 49 -17.16 -2.20 3.97
N PRO A 50 -17.77 -3.05 4.82
CA PRO A 50 -17.14 -3.52 6.07
C PRO A 50 -15.89 -4.39 5.86
N ASN A 51 -15.71 -4.98 4.67
CA ASN A 51 -14.51 -5.75 4.32
C ASN A 51 -13.31 -4.87 3.98
N VAL A 52 -13.47 -3.55 3.87
CA VAL A 52 -12.38 -2.61 3.52
C VAL A 52 -11.84 -1.94 4.77
N GLN A 53 -10.56 -2.15 5.02
CA GLN A 53 -9.82 -1.53 6.12
C GLN A 53 -8.81 -0.53 5.55
N VAL A 54 -8.94 0.73 5.94
CA VAL A 54 -8.00 1.79 5.54
C VAL A 54 -7.13 2.14 6.75
N PHE A 55 -5.83 1.89 6.63
CA PHE A 55 -4.87 2.20 7.70
C PHE A 55 -4.74 3.70 7.94
N SER A 56 -4.55 4.09 9.20
CA SER A 56 -4.28 5.48 9.58
C SER A 56 -2.79 5.85 9.41
N GLY A 57 -2.45 7.09 9.73
CA GLY A 57 -1.07 7.58 9.74
C GLY A 57 -0.26 7.23 11.01
N HIS A 58 -0.82 6.43 11.93
CA HIS A 58 -0.21 6.13 13.25
C HIS A 58 0.44 4.73 13.33
N GLY A 59 0.35 3.93 12.26
CA GLY A 59 0.83 2.55 12.26
C GLY A 59 -0.12 1.61 13.00
N GLU A 60 -0.75 0.74 12.25
CA GLU A 60 -1.75 -0.22 12.74
C GLU A 60 -1.40 -1.64 12.31
N CYS A 61 -1.87 -2.61 13.07
CA CYS A 61 -1.77 -4.03 12.76
C CYS A 61 -3.16 -4.66 12.85
N ILE A 62 -3.56 -5.35 11.79
CA ILE A 62 -4.81 -6.12 11.73
C ILE A 62 -4.46 -7.60 11.61
N LYS A 63 -4.91 -8.38 12.58
CA LYS A 63 -4.70 -9.84 12.60
C LYS A 63 -5.84 -10.55 11.90
N ILE A 64 -5.50 -11.56 11.13
CA ILE A 64 -6.43 -12.49 10.48
C ILE A 64 -6.11 -13.89 11.04
N PRO A 65 -6.66 -14.25 12.22
CA PRO A 65 -6.26 -15.45 12.94
C PRO A 65 -6.46 -16.73 12.15
N GLU A 66 -7.55 -16.84 11.39
CA GLU A 66 -7.87 -18.01 10.57
C GLU A 66 -6.88 -18.26 9.42
N LYS A 67 -6.06 -17.24 9.09
CA LYS A 67 -4.99 -17.32 8.09
C LYS A 67 -3.60 -17.18 8.71
N GLN A 68 -3.51 -17.09 10.02
CA GLN A 68 -2.26 -16.80 10.74
C GLN A 68 -1.48 -15.65 10.11
N THR A 69 -2.17 -14.58 9.67
CA THR A 69 -1.60 -13.45 8.95
C THR A 69 -1.84 -12.16 9.72
N ALA A 70 -0.81 -11.32 9.83
CA ALA A 70 -0.88 -9.99 10.39
C ALA A 70 -0.54 -8.95 9.29
N ILE A 71 -1.47 -8.05 9.01
CA ILE A 71 -1.30 -6.98 8.04
C ILE A 71 -0.97 -5.69 8.80
N HIS A 72 0.19 -5.14 8.54
CA HIS A 72 0.67 -3.88 9.10
C HIS A 72 0.62 -2.80 8.05
N GLY A 73 0.14 -1.60 8.38
CA GLY A 73 0.03 -0.51 7.43
C GLY A 73 0.19 0.86 8.05
N VAL A 74 0.77 1.78 7.28
CA VAL A 74 0.87 3.20 7.62
C VAL A 74 0.46 4.02 6.39
N SER A 75 -0.56 4.84 6.52
CA SER A 75 -0.96 5.80 5.50
C SER A 75 -0.22 7.13 5.65
N PHE A 76 -0.07 7.86 4.58
CA PHE A 76 0.33 9.26 4.64
C PHE A 76 -0.76 10.09 5.31
N ALA A 77 -0.37 10.84 6.33
CA ALA A 77 -1.26 11.80 7.00
C ALA A 77 -1.39 13.11 6.21
N LYS A 78 -0.36 13.44 5.41
CA LYS A 78 -0.26 14.62 4.54
C LYS A 78 0.35 14.19 3.20
N PRO A 79 0.16 14.97 2.11
CA PRO A 79 0.73 14.66 0.80
C PRO A 79 2.25 14.56 0.81
N HIS A 80 2.90 15.33 1.66
CA HIS A 80 4.36 15.34 1.81
C HIS A 80 4.78 14.58 3.07
N ALA A 81 5.65 13.58 2.91
CA ALA A 81 6.21 12.77 3.98
C ALA A 81 7.74 12.67 3.78
N PRO A 82 8.51 13.69 4.21
CA PRO A 82 9.97 13.73 4.01
C PRO A 82 10.72 12.72 4.88
N ASP A 83 10.13 12.31 6.00
CA ASP A 83 10.73 11.41 6.96
C ASP A 83 10.28 9.95 6.76
N SER A 84 11.14 9.01 7.16
CA SER A 84 10.79 7.59 7.16
C SER A 84 9.59 7.30 8.06
N LEU A 85 8.66 6.49 7.56
CA LEU A 85 7.51 6.02 8.32
C LEU A 85 7.75 4.69 9.04
N LEU A 86 8.92 4.08 8.90
CA LEU A 86 9.22 2.76 9.49
C LEU A 86 9.11 2.75 11.01
N SER A 87 9.46 3.85 11.68
CA SER A 87 9.35 3.98 13.14
C SER A 87 7.91 3.90 13.65
N LYS A 88 6.91 4.05 12.77
CA LYS A 88 5.49 3.95 13.13
C LYS A 88 4.97 2.51 13.07
N PHE A 89 5.68 1.61 12.40
CA PHE A 89 5.28 0.20 12.38
C PHE A 89 5.54 -0.44 13.74
N LYS A 90 4.61 -1.29 14.14
CA LYS A 90 4.78 -2.15 15.32
C LYS A 90 5.73 -3.31 14.98
N SER A 91 6.30 -3.92 16.01
CA SER A 91 7.08 -5.15 15.86
C SER A 91 6.23 -6.25 15.22
N PRO A 92 6.87 -7.23 14.55
CA PRO A 92 6.18 -8.40 14.01
C PRO A 92 5.34 -9.10 15.07
N GLU A 93 4.17 -9.59 14.69
CA GLU A 93 3.30 -10.41 15.55
C GLU A 93 3.83 -11.84 15.59
N PRO A 94 4.23 -12.35 16.76
CA PRO A 94 4.76 -13.70 16.87
C PRO A 94 3.76 -14.77 16.42
N GLY A 95 4.21 -15.72 15.61
CA GLY A 95 3.38 -16.83 15.11
C GLY A 95 2.45 -16.45 13.95
N TYR A 96 2.60 -15.26 13.40
CA TYR A 96 1.87 -14.80 12.23
C TYR A 96 2.82 -14.57 11.05
N PHE A 97 2.33 -14.76 9.84
CA PHE A 97 2.98 -14.24 8.64
C PHE A 97 2.73 -12.73 8.59
N ASN A 98 3.79 -11.94 8.71
CA ASN A 98 3.73 -10.50 8.84
C ASN A 98 3.89 -9.81 7.49
N VAL A 99 2.88 -9.06 7.08
CA VAL A 99 2.86 -8.30 5.83
C VAL A 99 2.88 -6.81 6.13
N GLY A 100 3.87 -6.09 5.61
CA GLY A 100 3.96 -4.63 5.70
C GLY A 100 3.45 -3.95 4.44
N LEU A 101 2.54 -3.00 4.57
CA LEU A 101 2.07 -2.13 3.50
C LEU A 101 2.71 -0.74 3.69
N LEU A 102 3.54 -0.30 2.75
CA LEU A 102 4.25 0.98 2.84
C LEU A 102 4.30 1.70 1.48
N HIS A 103 3.91 2.97 1.46
CA HIS A 103 4.12 3.85 0.34
C HIS A 103 5.44 4.61 0.54
N THR A 104 6.44 4.37 -0.31
CA THR A 104 7.81 4.84 -0.07
C THR A 104 8.60 5.05 -1.36
N SER A 105 9.47 6.08 -1.35
CA SER A 105 10.62 6.15 -2.25
C SER A 105 11.77 5.40 -1.58
N LEU A 106 12.25 4.32 -2.19
CA LEU A 106 13.45 3.65 -1.68
C LEU A 106 14.67 4.54 -1.84
N SER A 107 15.54 4.56 -0.83
CA SER A 107 16.79 5.31 -0.84
C SER A 107 17.66 4.93 -2.03
N GLY A 108 18.14 5.93 -2.77
CA GLY A 108 18.91 5.73 -4.03
C GLY A 108 18.10 5.89 -5.31
N SER A 109 16.79 6.12 -5.24
CA SER A 109 15.96 6.50 -6.38
C SER A 109 16.20 7.98 -6.70
N SER A 110 17.07 8.26 -7.67
CA SER A 110 17.47 9.64 -8.06
C SER A 110 16.42 10.37 -8.92
N GLN A 111 15.31 9.73 -9.26
CA GLN A 111 14.32 10.25 -10.22
C GLN A 111 13.03 10.77 -9.58
N HIS A 112 12.85 10.62 -8.28
CA HIS A 112 11.63 11.02 -7.58
C HIS A 112 11.96 11.78 -6.30
N ASP A 113 11.08 12.69 -5.91
CA ASP A 113 11.15 13.35 -4.61
C ASP A 113 11.11 12.30 -3.49
N PRO A 114 11.84 12.50 -2.38
CA PRO A 114 11.85 11.57 -1.27
C PRO A 114 10.50 11.58 -0.55
N TYR A 115 9.75 10.48 -0.68
CA TYR A 115 8.51 10.22 0.05
C TYR A 115 8.70 9.06 1.01
N ALA A 116 8.61 9.31 2.32
CA ALA A 116 8.80 8.33 3.39
C ALA A 116 10.01 7.40 3.14
N PRO A 117 11.23 7.97 2.90
CA PRO A 117 12.38 7.23 2.41
C PRO A 117 12.82 6.14 3.40
N CYS A 118 13.18 4.98 2.88
CA CYS A 118 13.82 3.90 3.63
C CYS A 118 14.74 3.10 2.71
N SER A 119 15.69 2.39 3.29
CA SER A 119 16.55 1.46 2.55
C SER A 119 15.97 0.04 2.55
N ILE A 120 16.45 -0.81 1.65
CA ILE A 120 16.13 -2.25 1.66
C ILE A 120 16.59 -2.87 2.98
N ALA A 121 17.77 -2.51 3.48
CA ALA A 121 18.29 -3.00 4.76
C ALA A 121 17.39 -2.63 5.96
N ASP A 122 16.78 -1.43 5.95
CA ASP A 122 15.83 -1.04 6.99
C ASP A 122 14.59 -1.94 6.97
N LEU A 123 14.06 -2.26 5.78
CA LEU A 123 12.93 -3.16 5.63
C LEU A 123 13.25 -4.60 6.03
N GLU A 124 14.43 -5.11 5.65
CA GLU A 124 14.91 -6.44 6.04
C GLU A 124 15.07 -6.56 7.55
N SER A 125 15.67 -5.55 8.20
CA SER A 125 15.90 -5.54 9.65
C SER A 125 14.63 -5.43 10.49
N HIS A 126 13.52 -4.96 9.90
CA HIS A 126 12.24 -4.82 10.60
C HIS A 126 11.61 -6.16 10.97
N GLY A 127 11.95 -7.24 10.24
CA GLY A 127 11.57 -8.61 10.58
C GLY A 127 10.19 -9.04 10.06
N PHE A 128 9.60 -8.34 9.09
CA PHE A 128 8.40 -8.80 8.40
C PHE A 128 8.74 -9.82 7.31
N ASP A 129 7.78 -10.71 7.01
CA ASP A 129 7.96 -11.78 6.02
C ASP A 129 7.76 -11.29 4.58
N TYR A 130 6.91 -10.27 4.41
CA TYR A 130 6.59 -9.67 3.11
C TYR A 130 6.38 -8.17 3.22
N TRP A 131 6.94 -7.41 2.28
CA TRP A 131 6.68 -5.99 2.10
C TRP A 131 6.01 -5.73 0.76
N ALA A 132 4.76 -5.25 0.79
CA ALA A 132 4.04 -4.71 -0.35
C ALA A 132 4.25 -3.19 -0.38
N LEU A 133 5.12 -2.74 -1.28
CA LEU A 133 5.46 -1.34 -1.42
C LEU A 133 4.55 -0.65 -2.44
N GLY A 134 4.47 0.68 -2.35
CA GLY A 134 3.81 1.53 -3.34
C GLY A 134 4.66 2.76 -3.63
N HIS A 135 4.26 3.57 -4.60
CA HIS A 135 4.82 4.82 -5.08
C HIS A 135 5.44 4.70 -6.49
N ILE A 136 6.35 3.76 -6.71
CA ILE A 136 7.01 3.60 -8.01
C ILE A 136 6.13 2.72 -8.91
N HIS A 137 5.87 3.21 -10.13
CA HIS A 137 4.95 2.57 -11.06
C HIS A 137 5.57 1.43 -11.88
N VAL A 138 6.88 1.21 -11.73
CA VAL A 138 7.60 0.10 -12.34
C VAL A 138 7.71 -1.05 -11.35
N ARG A 139 7.30 -2.25 -11.79
CA ARG A 139 7.39 -3.46 -10.98
C ARG A 139 8.84 -3.85 -10.72
N THR A 140 9.19 -4.03 -9.44
CA THR A 140 10.54 -4.47 -9.03
C THR A 140 10.45 -5.40 -7.83
N VAL A 141 11.20 -6.50 -7.85
CA VAL A 141 11.46 -7.35 -6.67
C VAL A 141 12.83 -6.96 -6.13
N HIS A 142 12.85 -6.31 -4.97
CA HIS A 142 14.07 -5.77 -4.37
C HIS A 142 14.81 -6.78 -3.50
N SER A 143 14.07 -7.69 -2.86
CA SER A 143 14.62 -8.78 -2.04
C SER A 143 13.67 -9.98 -2.11
N LYS A 144 14.21 -11.19 -1.85
CA LYS A 144 13.46 -12.44 -1.81
C LYS A 144 13.39 -13.06 -0.42
N SER A 145 14.13 -12.53 0.54
CA SER A 145 14.12 -13.01 1.93
C SER A 145 14.52 -11.87 2.88
N PRO A 146 13.54 -11.16 3.47
CA PRO A 146 12.09 -11.23 3.18
C PRO A 146 11.76 -10.79 1.74
N ASN A 147 10.58 -11.14 1.25
CA ASN A 147 10.13 -10.64 -0.04
C ASN A 147 9.77 -9.16 0.05
N ILE A 148 10.50 -8.30 -0.67
CA ILE A 148 10.26 -6.85 -0.75
C ILE A 148 9.90 -6.53 -2.19
N VAL A 149 8.63 -6.18 -2.43
CA VAL A 149 8.09 -6.03 -3.77
C VAL A 149 7.44 -4.66 -3.96
N MET A 150 7.91 -3.95 -4.98
CA MET A 150 7.22 -2.82 -5.58
C MET A 150 6.37 -3.38 -6.72
N PRO A 151 5.05 -3.47 -6.59
CA PRO A 151 4.20 -4.18 -7.57
C PRO A 151 4.05 -3.42 -8.89
N GLY A 152 4.40 -2.13 -8.90
CA GLY A 152 4.10 -1.24 -10.02
C GLY A 152 2.63 -0.82 -10.00
N MET A 153 2.04 -0.78 -11.18
CA MET A 153 0.64 -0.40 -11.36
C MET A 153 -0.06 -1.35 -12.36
N PRO A 154 -1.37 -1.58 -12.19
CA PRO A 154 -2.13 -2.46 -13.09
C PRO A 154 -2.45 -1.82 -14.44
N GLN A 155 -2.38 -0.50 -14.56
CA GLN A 155 -2.70 0.26 -15.78
C GLN A 155 -1.85 1.51 -15.89
N GLY A 156 -1.21 1.74 -17.04
CA GLY A 156 -0.47 2.97 -17.31
C GLY A 156 -1.40 4.19 -17.38
N ARG A 157 -0.94 5.34 -16.91
CA ARG A 157 -1.65 6.62 -16.92
C ARG A 157 -1.31 7.47 -18.12
N ASP A 158 -0.10 7.33 -18.63
CA ASP A 158 0.40 8.10 -19.76
C ASP A 158 1.41 7.29 -20.59
N ILE A 159 1.84 7.87 -21.73
CA ILE A 159 2.75 7.22 -22.66
C ILE A 159 4.17 6.98 -22.11
N GLY A 160 4.56 7.69 -21.06
CA GLY A 160 5.86 7.51 -20.40
C GLY A 160 5.91 6.25 -19.53
N GLU A 161 4.75 5.75 -19.12
CA GLU A 161 4.62 4.54 -18.29
C GLU A 161 4.55 3.27 -19.15
N GLN A 162 5.61 2.98 -19.85
CA GLN A 162 5.72 1.82 -20.76
C GLN A 162 5.94 0.49 -20.03
N GLY A 163 5.85 -0.61 -20.75
CA GLY A 163 6.11 -1.96 -20.26
C GLY A 163 4.88 -2.69 -19.75
N SER A 164 5.08 -3.94 -19.35
CA SER A 164 4.00 -4.82 -18.86
C SER A 164 3.38 -4.28 -17.57
N LYS A 165 2.06 -4.36 -17.48
CA LYS A 165 1.29 -4.02 -16.28
C LYS A 165 0.79 -5.30 -15.61
N SER A 166 0.81 -5.31 -14.29
CA SER A 166 0.47 -6.53 -13.53
C SER A 166 0.05 -6.22 -12.10
N VAL A 167 -0.47 -7.25 -11.46
CA VAL A 167 -0.63 -7.34 -10.00
C VAL A 167 0.29 -8.44 -9.47
N THR A 168 0.60 -8.41 -8.18
CA THR A 168 1.41 -9.46 -7.54
C THR A 168 0.50 -10.39 -6.76
N LEU A 169 0.51 -11.67 -7.09
CA LEU A 169 -0.14 -12.72 -6.32
C LEU A 169 0.90 -13.35 -5.39
N VAL A 170 0.59 -13.46 -4.11
CA VAL A 170 1.48 -13.96 -3.07
C VAL A 170 0.86 -15.20 -2.43
N TYR A 171 1.64 -16.27 -2.31
CA TYR A 171 1.29 -17.50 -1.58
C TYR A 171 2.28 -17.70 -0.44
N PHE A 172 1.81 -18.09 0.75
CA PHE A 172 2.61 -18.34 1.95
C PHE A 172 1.94 -19.40 2.85
#